data_cea5a0d322521e210cd7d2be5de482ed
#
_entry.id   cea5a0d322521e210cd7d2be5de482ed
#
_cell.length_a   1.000
_cell.length_b   1.000
_cell.length_c   1.000
_cell.angle_alpha   90.00
_cell.angle_beta   90.00
_cell.angle_gamma   90.00
#
_symmetry.space_group_name_H-M   'P 1'
#
loop_
_entity.id
_entity.type
_entity.pdbx_description
1 polymer ?
#
loop_
_entity_poly.entity_id
_entity_poly.type
_entity_poly.pdbx_seq_one_letter_code
_entity_poly.pdbx_strand_id
1 'polypeptide(L)'
;MEQSLKHRVTLVFGRICSGKGSYFKDADKRIVVSDIVKGIISSSNRDALQNSLHLDSQIGTTLINNIYIASMANREHIVVDGIRQVSIVDRILDAYPEAELVWLEVPVEERKRRYEARKDVKDVESFELADNKAIELECQKIFDTFRNKLTIVNNY
;
A
#
# COMPACT_ATOMS: atom_id res chain seq x y z
N MET A 1 -13.65 5.81 32.52
CA MET A 1 -13.50 6.05 31.15
C MET A 1 -13.45 4.75 30.38
N GLU A 2 -14.03 4.78 29.36
CA GLU A 2 -14.07 3.58 28.64
C GLU A 2 -12.72 3.27 28.08
N GLN A 3 -12.48 2.04 27.95
CA GLN A 3 -11.30 1.56 27.30
C GLN A 3 -11.54 1.58 25.81
N SER A 4 -10.95 2.49 25.15
CA SER A 4 -11.10 2.51 23.71
C SER A 4 -10.46 1.24 23.16
N LEU A 5 -11.16 0.62 22.23
CA LEU A 5 -10.59 -0.48 21.51
C LEU A 5 -9.43 0.02 20.68
N LYS A 6 -8.28 -0.54 20.93
CA LYS A 6 -7.09 -0.13 20.19
C LYS A 6 -7.02 -0.95 18.91
N HIS A 7 -7.42 -0.32 17.84
CA HIS A 7 -7.30 -0.94 16.53
C HIS A 7 -5.89 -0.74 16.04
N ARG A 8 -5.29 -1.81 15.58
CA ARG A 8 -3.97 -1.77 14.99
C ARG A 8 -4.13 -1.44 13.52
N VAL A 9 -3.59 -0.30 13.10
CA VAL A 9 -3.59 0.09 11.70
C VAL A 9 -2.17 0.00 11.20
N THR A 10 -1.93 -0.83 10.19
CA THR A 10 -0.61 -1.04 9.62
C THR A 10 -0.63 -0.65 8.15
N LEU A 11 0.26 0.24 7.75
CA LEU A 11 0.44 0.61 6.36
C LEU A 11 1.65 -0.15 5.84
N VAL A 12 1.43 -0.97 4.82
CA VAL A 12 2.47 -1.83 4.25
C VAL A 12 2.95 -1.24 2.94
N PHE A 13 4.25 -1.06 2.82
CA PHE A 13 4.88 -0.48 1.64
C PHE A 13 5.93 -1.41 1.07
N GLY A 14 6.27 -1.19 -0.18
CA GLY A 14 7.32 -1.91 -0.88
C GLY A 14 7.20 -1.69 -2.36
N ARG A 15 8.31 -1.88 -3.05
CA ARG A 15 8.34 -1.77 -4.50
C ARG A 15 7.56 -2.94 -5.11
N ILE A 16 7.37 -2.89 -6.42
CA ILE A 16 6.65 -3.95 -7.13
C ILE A 16 7.25 -5.32 -6.80
N CYS A 17 6.39 -6.30 -6.58
CA CYS A 17 6.75 -7.69 -6.25
C CYS A 17 7.49 -7.85 -4.93
N SER A 18 7.26 -6.96 -3.96
CA SER A 18 7.86 -7.11 -2.63
C SER A 18 7.08 -8.06 -1.71
N GLY A 19 5.92 -8.57 -2.16
CA GLY A 19 5.15 -9.55 -1.37
C GLY A 19 4.16 -8.94 -0.41
N LYS A 20 3.74 -7.69 -0.61
CA LYS A 20 2.81 -7.01 0.28
C LYS A 20 1.51 -7.78 0.47
N GLY A 21 0.99 -8.37 -0.60
CA GLY A 21 -0.28 -9.06 -0.56
C GLY A 21 -0.27 -10.32 0.29
N SER A 22 0.89 -10.96 0.45
CA SER A 22 1.01 -12.20 1.21
C SER A 22 1.45 -11.98 2.65
N TYR A 23 2.15 -10.90 2.93
CA TYR A 23 2.81 -10.71 4.21
C TYR A 23 1.82 -10.63 5.37
N PHE A 24 0.71 -9.93 5.18
CA PHE A 24 -0.30 -9.75 6.22
C PHE A 24 -1.61 -10.44 5.86
N LYS A 25 -1.51 -11.64 5.28
CA LYS A 25 -2.71 -12.36 4.85
C LYS A 25 -3.66 -12.70 5.99
N ASP A 26 -3.15 -12.75 7.23
CA ASP A 26 -3.96 -13.11 8.39
C ASP A 26 -4.55 -11.90 9.12
N ALA A 27 -4.44 -10.71 8.57
CA ALA A 27 -5.05 -9.53 9.16
C ALA A 27 -6.57 -9.64 9.15
N ASP A 28 -7.22 -9.05 10.15
CA ASP A 28 -8.69 -9.05 10.24
C ASP A 28 -9.33 -8.37 9.04
N LYS A 29 -8.71 -7.29 8.58
CA LYS A 29 -9.19 -6.57 7.41
C LYS A 29 -7.99 -6.07 6.62
N ARG A 30 -8.00 -6.33 5.33
CA ARG A 30 -6.97 -5.85 4.42
C ARG A 30 -7.62 -4.93 3.39
N ILE A 31 -7.17 -3.69 3.35
CA ILE A 31 -7.66 -2.69 2.41
C ILE A 31 -6.60 -2.51 1.34
N VAL A 32 -6.96 -2.78 0.09
CA VAL A 32 -6.04 -2.72 -1.04
C VAL A 32 -6.32 -1.46 -1.84
N VAL A 33 -5.32 -0.58 -1.93
CA VAL A 33 -5.49 0.72 -2.57
C VAL A 33 -5.87 0.59 -4.05
N SER A 34 -5.30 -0.39 -4.75
CA SER A 34 -5.63 -0.57 -6.16
C SER A 34 -7.11 -0.88 -6.38
N ASP A 35 -7.77 -1.54 -5.42
CA ASP A 35 -9.21 -1.79 -5.51
C ASP A 35 -9.99 -0.48 -5.39
N ILE A 36 -9.53 0.42 -4.55
CA ILE A 36 -10.15 1.74 -4.41
C ILE A 36 -9.99 2.53 -5.70
N VAL A 37 -8.78 2.52 -6.27
CA VAL A 37 -8.52 3.24 -7.51
C VAL A 37 -9.37 2.68 -8.65
N LYS A 38 -9.50 1.36 -8.73
CA LYS A 38 -10.38 0.73 -9.73
C LYS A 38 -11.82 1.22 -9.62
N GLY A 39 -12.31 1.37 -8.37
CA GLY A 39 -13.65 1.88 -8.15
C GLY A 39 -13.81 3.32 -8.61
N ILE A 40 -12.77 4.14 -8.45
CA ILE A 40 -12.82 5.56 -8.84
C ILE A 40 -12.77 5.70 -10.35
N ILE A 41 -11.86 5.00 -11.02
CA ILE A 41 -11.64 5.19 -12.46
C ILE A 41 -12.28 4.10 -13.31
N SER A 42 -12.91 3.11 -12.67
CA SER A 42 -13.61 2.02 -13.35
C SER A 42 -12.72 1.31 -14.37
N SER A 43 -11.47 1.05 -14.00
CA SER A 43 -10.51 0.42 -14.88
C SER A 43 -9.66 -0.58 -14.09
N SER A 44 -9.31 -1.68 -14.76
CA SER A 44 -8.35 -2.65 -14.20
C SER A 44 -7.01 -2.61 -14.94
N ASN A 45 -6.85 -1.68 -15.88
CA ASN A 45 -5.59 -1.53 -16.62
C ASN A 45 -4.50 -1.03 -15.68
N ARG A 46 -3.36 -1.73 -15.64
CA ARG A 46 -2.29 -1.38 -14.71
C ARG A 46 -1.73 0.02 -14.98
N ASP A 47 -1.62 0.41 -16.25
CA ASP A 47 -1.14 1.77 -16.58
C ASP A 47 -2.05 2.84 -16.00
N ALA A 48 -3.35 2.68 -16.17
CA ALA A 48 -4.32 3.63 -15.63
C ALA A 48 -4.21 3.70 -14.11
N LEU A 49 -4.05 2.54 -13.45
CA LEU A 49 -3.92 2.47 -12.01
C LEU A 49 -2.63 3.13 -11.53
N GLN A 50 -1.54 2.90 -12.26
CA GLN A 50 -0.23 3.43 -11.88
C GLN A 50 -0.07 4.90 -12.21
N ASN A 51 -0.96 5.44 -13.05
CA ASN A 51 -0.94 6.87 -13.39
C ASN A 51 -1.98 7.65 -12.59
N SER A 52 -2.31 7.19 -11.38
CA SER A 52 -3.37 7.75 -10.56
C SER A 52 -2.87 8.79 -9.55
N LEU A 53 -1.69 9.37 -9.76
CA LEU A 53 -1.14 10.34 -8.82
C LEU A 53 -2.06 11.52 -8.57
N HIS A 54 -2.87 11.89 -9.57
CA HIS A 54 -3.79 13.02 -9.45
C HIS A 54 -5.02 12.71 -8.60
N LEU A 55 -5.17 11.46 -8.14
CA LEU A 55 -6.33 11.06 -7.35
C LEU A 55 -6.05 11.02 -5.85
N ASP A 56 -4.94 11.60 -5.40
CA ASP A 56 -4.51 11.52 -4.01
C ASP A 56 -5.61 11.89 -3.02
N SER A 57 -6.32 12.99 -3.28
CA SER A 57 -7.34 13.46 -2.36
C SER A 57 -8.49 12.47 -2.22
N GLN A 58 -8.95 11.92 -3.35
CA GLN A 58 -10.06 10.96 -3.34
C GLN A 58 -9.63 9.65 -2.68
N ILE A 59 -8.44 9.17 -3.00
CA ILE A 59 -7.92 7.94 -2.43
C ILE A 59 -7.77 8.09 -0.92
N GLY A 60 -7.18 9.19 -0.48
CA GLY A 60 -6.97 9.43 0.95
C GLY A 60 -8.26 9.47 1.73
N THR A 61 -9.27 10.18 1.20
CA THR A 61 -10.57 10.27 1.86
C THR A 61 -11.22 8.90 1.96
N THR A 62 -11.19 8.13 0.87
CA THR A 62 -11.78 6.79 0.85
C THR A 62 -11.08 5.86 1.81
N LEU A 63 -9.74 5.92 1.87
CA LEU A 63 -8.97 5.08 2.80
C LEU A 63 -9.33 5.38 4.25
N ILE A 64 -9.39 6.66 4.62
CA ILE A 64 -9.72 7.04 5.99
C ILE A 64 -11.11 6.53 6.34
N ASN A 65 -12.08 6.69 5.44
CA ASN A 65 -13.42 6.18 5.66
C ASN A 65 -13.46 4.67 5.82
N ASN A 66 -12.71 3.95 4.99
CA ASN A 66 -12.68 2.49 5.04
C ASN A 66 -12.03 1.99 6.33
N ILE A 67 -10.99 2.66 6.81
CA ILE A 67 -10.37 2.32 8.08
C ILE A 67 -11.37 2.55 9.21
N TYR A 68 -12.08 3.67 9.18
CA TYR A 68 -13.08 3.98 10.19
C TYR A 68 -14.20 2.91 10.21
N ILE A 69 -14.71 2.55 9.05
CA ILE A 69 -15.76 1.54 8.95
C ILE A 69 -15.27 0.19 9.49
N ALA A 70 -14.03 -0.20 9.16
CA ALA A 70 -13.46 -1.43 9.64
C ALA A 70 -13.32 -1.42 11.17
N SER A 71 -12.90 -0.28 11.74
CA SER A 71 -12.75 -0.17 13.19
C SER A 71 -14.11 -0.25 13.89
N MET A 72 -15.14 0.33 13.28
CA MET A 72 -16.50 0.24 13.82
C MET A 72 -17.05 -1.18 13.75
N ALA A 73 -16.53 -2.01 12.85
CA ALA A 73 -16.93 -3.40 12.74
C ALA A 73 -16.09 -4.32 13.61
N ASN A 74 -15.38 -3.77 14.60
CA ASN A 74 -14.55 -4.52 15.56
C ASN A 74 -13.40 -5.28 14.90
N ARG A 75 -12.85 -4.74 13.82
CA ARG A 75 -11.67 -5.31 13.19
C ARG A 75 -10.45 -4.84 13.97
N GLU A 76 -9.74 -5.77 14.60
CA GLU A 76 -8.63 -5.41 15.49
C GLU A 76 -7.36 -5.07 14.73
N HIS A 77 -7.07 -5.78 13.65
CA HIS A 77 -5.88 -5.50 12.87
C HIS A 77 -6.29 -5.16 11.43
N ILE A 78 -6.11 -3.91 11.09
CA ILE A 78 -6.46 -3.38 9.77
C ILE A 78 -5.18 -3.08 9.04
N VAL A 79 -5.00 -3.68 7.87
CA VAL A 79 -3.81 -3.49 7.04
C VAL A 79 -4.20 -2.77 5.77
N VAL A 80 -3.46 -1.70 5.45
CA VAL A 80 -3.64 -0.95 4.21
C VAL A 80 -2.45 -1.27 3.31
N ASP A 81 -2.72 -1.83 2.16
CA ASP A 81 -1.72 -2.32 1.22
C ASP A 81 -1.78 -1.50 -0.05
N GLY A 82 -0.66 -1.00 -0.48
CA GLY A 82 -0.53 -0.40 -1.81
C GLY A 82 -0.53 1.11 -1.86
N ILE A 83 -0.39 1.81 -0.72
CA ILE A 83 -0.21 3.26 -0.75
C ILE A 83 1.13 3.55 -1.41
N ARG A 84 1.12 4.49 -2.35
CA ARG A 84 2.34 4.81 -3.11
C ARG A 84 2.66 6.30 -3.13
N GLN A 85 1.90 7.13 -2.40
CA GLN A 85 2.10 8.57 -2.38
C GLN A 85 2.31 9.06 -0.96
N VAL A 86 3.30 9.92 -0.77
CA VAL A 86 3.62 10.51 0.53
C VAL A 86 2.42 11.27 1.10
N SER A 87 1.71 12.00 0.24
CA SER A 87 0.57 12.82 0.69
C SER A 87 -0.53 11.97 1.33
N ILE A 88 -0.75 10.76 0.82
CA ILE A 88 -1.75 9.86 1.37
C ILE A 88 -1.30 9.36 2.75
N VAL A 89 -0.02 9.04 2.90
CA VAL A 89 0.52 8.62 4.20
C VAL A 89 0.35 9.73 5.22
N ASP A 90 0.66 10.97 4.85
CA ASP A 90 0.50 12.12 5.74
C ASP A 90 -0.94 12.25 6.22
N ARG A 91 -1.90 12.12 5.33
CA ARG A 91 -3.31 12.23 5.69
C ARG A 91 -3.74 11.12 6.65
N ILE A 92 -3.26 9.91 6.42
CA ILE A 92 -3.62 8.80 7.31
C ILE A 92 -2.98 8.98 8.67
N LEU A 93 -1.74 9.45 8.73
CA LEU A 93 -1.08 9.69 10.01
C LEU A 93 -1.73 10.84 10.78
N ASP A 94 -2.31 11.82 10.09
CA ASP A 94 -3.08 12.86 10.76
C ASP A 94 -4.32 12.29 11.43
N ALA A 95 -4.99 11.35 10.79
CA ALA A 95 -6.20 10.73 11.33
C ALA A 95 -5.87 9.62 12.32
N TYR A 96 -4.78 8.90 12.11
CA TYR A 96 -4.38 7.75 12.92
C TYR A 96 -2.87 7.86 13.23
N PRO A 97 -2.50 8.73 14.21
CA PRO A 97 -1.08 9.00 14.48
C PRO A 97 -0.29 7.77 14.93
N GLU A 98 -0.97 6.74 15.45
CA GLU A 98 -0.30 5.55 15.94
C GLU A 98 -0.23 4.43 14.91
N ALA A 99 -0.58 4.72 13.65
CA ALA A 99 -0.47 3.72 12.59
C ALA A 99 0.96 3.25 12.44
N GLU A 100 1.11 1.95 12.24
CA GLU A 100 2.42 1.33 12.03
C GLU A 100 2.78 1.41 10.55
N LEU A 101 4.04 1.74 10.27
CA LEU A 101 4.53 1.81 8.89
C LEU A 101 5.54 0.69 8.70
N VAL A 102 5.27 -0.21 7.75
CA VAL A 102 6.12 -1.36 7.48
C VAL A 102 6.57 -1.33 6.02
N TRP A 103 7.87 -1.39 5.80
CA TRP A 103 8.45 -1.46 4.47
C TRP A 103 9.01 -2.85 4.24
N LEU A 104 8.55 -3.51 3.19
CA LEU A 104 9.07 -4.82 2.80
C LEU A 104 10.21 -4.62 1.83
N GLU A 105 11.41 -4.96 2.29
CA GLU A 105 12.62 -4.79 1.49
C GLU A 105 12.95 -6.11 0.79
N VAL A 106 13.06 -6.06 -0.54
CA VAL A 106 13.39 -7.24 -1.34
C VAL A 106 14.39 -6.81 -2.40
N PRO A 107 15.50 -7.53 -2.57
CA PRO A 107 16.48 -7.18 -3.61
C PRO A 107 15.83 -7.17 -4.99
N VAL A 108 16.35 -6.28 -5.85
CA VAL A 108 15.77 -6.09 -7.18
C VAL A 108 15.77 -7.39 -7.99
N GLU A 109 16.81 -8.20 -7.84
CA GLU A 109 16.92 -9.47 -8.57
C GLU A 109 15.80 -10.43 -8.19
N GLU A 110 15.47 -10.49 -6.89
CA GLU A 110 14.39 -11.35 -6.42
C GLU A 110 13.04 -10.82 -6.86
N ARG A 111 12.84 -9.49 -6.84
CA ARG A 111 11.59 -8.89 -7.30
C ARG A 111 11.39 -9.16 -8.79
N LYS A 112 12.47 -9.06 -9.57
CA LYS A 112 12.40 -9.35 -11.00
C LYS A 112 12.04 -10.82 -11.23
N ARG A 113 12.65 -11.73 -10.48
CA ARG A 113 12.35 -13.16 -10.58
C ARG A 113 10.87 -13.42 -10.29
N ARG A 114 10.34 -12.80 -9.25
CA ARG A 114 8.92 -12.95 -8.88
C ARG A 114 8.01 -12.40 -9.97
N TYR A 115 8.37 -11.25 -10.54
CA TYR A 115 7.59 -10.62 -11.59
C TYR A 115 7.50 -11.54 -12.81
N GLU A 116 8.63 -12.08 -13.24
CA GLU A 116 8.67 -12.93 -14.42
C GLU A 116 7.99 -14.28 -14.17
N ALA A 117 8.07 -14.79 -12.95
CA ALA A 117 7.46 -16.08 -12.62
C ALA A 117 5.93 -16.02 -12.56
N ARG A 118 5.36 -14.90 -12.12
CA ARG A 118 3.90 -14.85 -11.94
C ARG A 118 3.14 -14.72 -13.26
N LYS A 119 3.77 -14.12 -14.28
CA LYS A 119 3.17 -13.98 -15.63
C LYS A 119 1.73 -13.51 -15.59
N ASP A 120 1.48 -12.48 -14.81
CA ASP A 120 0.14 -11.93 -14.64
C ASP A 120 -0.27 -11.24 -15.93
N VAL A 121 -1.56 -11.35 -16.31
CA VAL A 121 -2.06 -10.72 -17.53
C VAL A 121 -1.92 -9.19 -17.51
N LYS A 122 -1.83 -8.59 -16.34
CA LYS A 122 -1.62 -7.14 -16.23
C LYS A 122 -0.15 -6.74 -16.33
N ASP A 123 0.77 -7.71 -16.41
CA ASP A 123 2.21 -7.45 -16.52
C ASP A 123 2.59 -7.52 -17.99
N VAL A 124 2.16 -6.50 -18.77
CA VAL A 124 2.35 -6.48 -20.22
C VAL A 124 3.69 -5.87 -20.64
N GLU A 125 4.47 -5.43 -19.69
CA GLU A 125 5.75 -4.76 -19.96
C GLU A 125 6.87 -5.45 -19.20
N SER A 126 8.11 -5.05 -19.47
CA SER A 126 9.25 -5.61 -18.76
C SER A 126 9.24 -5.19 -17.30
N PHE A 127 9.93 -5.96 -16.45
CA PHE A 127 10.07 -5.62 -15.05
C PHE A 127 10.73 -4.23 -14.90
N GLU A 128 11.76 -3.94 -15.69
CA GLU A 128 12.47 -2.68 -15.58
C GLU A 128 11.57 -1.49 -15.86
N LEU A 129 10.71 -1.59 -16.85
CA LEU A 129 9.75 -0.52 -17.12
C LEU A 129 8.74 -0.38 -15.99
N ALA A 130 8.21 -1.50 -15.51
CA ALA A 130 7.22 -1.47 -14.42
C ALA A 130 7.83 -0.90 -13.15
N ASP A 131 9.08 -1.28 -12.82
CA ASP A 131 9.72 -0.86 -11.57
C ASP A 131 10.09 0.62 -11.58
N ASN A 132 10.21 1.23 -12.76
CA ASN A 132 10.62 2.61 -12.88
C ASN A 132 9.48 3.55 -13.25
N LYS A 133 8.23 3.11 -13.15
CA LYS A 133 7.10 4.00 -13.37
C LYS A 133 7.03 5.07 -12.29
N ALA A 134 6.42 6.19 -12.62
CA ALA A 134 6.31 7.33 -11.71
C ALA A 134 5.73 6.91 -10.36
N ILE A 135 4.72 6.03 -10.36
CA ILE A 135 4.09 5.59 -9.12
C ILE A 135 5.05 4.77 -8.26
N GLU A 136 5.93 3.97 -8.87
CA GLU A 136 6.92 3.22 -8.11
C GLU A 136 8.00 4.13 -7.54
N LEU A 137 8.40 5.14 -8.28
CA LEU A 137 9.37 6.12 -7.80
C LEU A 137 8.78 6.97 -6.67
N GLU A 138 7.47 7.29 -6.75
CA GLU A 138 6.78 7.97 -5.66
C GLU A 138 6.78 7.10 -4.40
N CYS A 139 6.58 5.79 -4.58
CA CYS A 139 6.62 4.86 -3.46
C CYS A 139 7.98 4.89 -2.77
N GLN A 140 9.06 5.01 -3.55
CA GLN A 140 10.40 5.11 -2.98
C GLN A 140 10.55 6.35 -2.11
N LYS A 141 9.85 7.43 -2.43
CA LYS A 141 9.87 8.65 -1.63
C LYS A 141 9.28 8.42 -0.24
N ILE A 142 8.36 7.47 -0.10
CA ILE A 142 7.82 7.10 1.22
C ILE A 142 8.95 6.58 2.10
N PHE A 143 9.80 5.70 1.56
CA PHE A 143 10.94 5.19 2.29
C PHE A 143 11.84 6.35 2.77
N ASP A 144 12.14 7.28 1.89
CA ASP A 144 13.03 8.39 2.22
C ASP A 144 12.40 9.35 3.22
N THR A 145 11.12 9.62 3.09
CA THR A 145 10.41 10.60 3.91
C THR A 145 10.16 10.09 5.33
N PHE A 146 9.76 8.82 5.45
CA PHE A 146 9.35 8.26 6.73
C PHE A 146 10.35 7.27 7.29
N ARG A 147 11.59 7.33 6.85
CA ARG A 147 12.61 6.35 7.20
C ARG A 147 12.70 6.08 8.71
N ASN A 148 12.61 7.15 9.52
CA ASN A 148 12.74 7.02 10.96
C ASN A 148 11.53 6.36 11.63
N LYS A 149 10.41 6.29 10.91
CA LYS A 149 9.18 5.68 11.42
C LYS A 149 8.93 4.30 10.84
N LEU A 150 9.66 3.91 9.82
CA LEU A 150 9.44 2.63 9.15
C LEU A 150 10.07 1.49 9.91
N THR A 151 9.34 0.40 10.04
CA THR A 151 9.92 -0.90 10.39
C THR A 151 10.27 -1.58 9.07
N ILE A 152 11.54 -1.87 8.87
CA ILE A 152 12.02 -2.48 7.63
C ILE A 152 12.11 -3.98 7.83
N VAL A 153 11.42 -4.72 6.97
CA VAL A 153 11.38 -6.18 7.03
C VAL A 153 11.98 -6.73 5.74
N ASN A 154 12.99 -7.57 5.88
CA ASN A 154 13.56 -8.27 4.73
C ASN A 154 12.65 -9.44 4.38
N ASN A 155 12.04 -9.38 3.20
CA ASN A 155 11.00 -10.33 2.82
C ASN A 155 11.44 -11.18 1.62
N TYR A 156 12.55 -11.91 1.81
CA TYR A 156 13.08 -12.78 0.74
C TYR A 156 13.73 -14.05 1.29
#